data_df61db8d62446976a66f4acb9fee02f2
#
_entry.id   df61db8d62446976a66f4acb9fee02f2
#
_cell.length_a   1.000
_cell.length_b   1.000
_cell.length_c   1.000
_cell.angle_alpha   90.00
_cell.angle_beta   90.00
_cell.angle_gamma   90.00
#
_symmetry.space_group_name_H-M   'P 1'
#
loop_
_entity.id
_entity.type
_entity.pdbx_description
1 polymer ?
#
loop_
_entity_poly.entity_id
_entity_poly.type
_entity_poly.pdbx_seq_one_letter_code
_entity_poly.pdbx_strand_id
1 'polypeptide(L)'
;MNRDNKQMLKTGKTGWLAAATGFVAMLVLAVVYLLSGGEAANPAEYVQGLPAAKEGAASSQNDDPILVFFTDPAYPDDPADHRDGLDEALAADIDRAQASVDVAAYDFDLESVADALVVAYRRGVRVRLVTDSDNAEELGARQLGSAGLPVVVDDRDAIMHDKFVVIDGRVVWTGSWNLTESGTYRNNNNVARIASDELAENYTAEFEEMFEEREFGPDSPADTPHRQVLVADGSEEIRIESYFAPEDRVADRLVELLAGAEDSIRFMAFSFTDDRLGDEMIRQHEAGLTVQGVFEGRNADPVYSEFGRMVEAQPRMDVRLDGNTYMMHHKVIIVDDKAVALGSFNFSEAADTVNDENLLIIYDRGIASLFRAEFRRIYREALEGRE
;
A
#
# COMPACT_ATOMS: atom_id res chain seq x y z
N MET A 1 59.25 -11.15 35.19
CA MET A 1 59.29 -12.41 34.46
C MET A 1 58.17 -13.27 35.03
N ASN A 2 57.12 -13.63 34.37
CA ASN A 2 56.65 -13.60 32.99
C ASN A 2 55.11 -13.44 33.03
N ARG A 3 54.55 -12.55 32.25
CA ARG A 3 53.14 -12.53 31.88
C ARG A 3 52.97 -13.67 30.84
N ASP A 4 51.90 -14.44 30.95
CA ASP A 4 51.14 -15.06 29.84
C ASP A 4 50.38 -16.26 30.41
N ASN A 5 49.04 -16.13 30.45
CA ASN A 5 48.04 -17.12 30.14
C ASN A 5 46.69 -16.75 30.76
N LYS A 6 45.93 -15.94 30.04
CA LYS A 6 44.48 -15.85 30.21
C LYS A 6 43.84 -15.55 28.86
N GLN A 7 43.79 -16.53 28.00
CA GLN A 7 42.89 -16.55 26.87
C GLN A 7 42.56 -18.01 26.56
N MET A 8 41.46 -18.45 27.03
CA MET A 8 40.59 -19.51 26.46
C MET A 8 39.50 -19.82 27.48
N LEU A 9 38.29 -19.39 27.16
CA LEU A 9 37.02 -19.97 27.59
C LEU A 9 35.91 -18.90 27.51
N LYS A 10 35.48 -18.57 26.25
CA LYS A 10 34.19 -17.91 25.96
C LYS A 10 33.70 -18.31 24.59
N THR A 11 33.34 -19.57 24.44
CA THR A 11 32.49 -20.03 23.34
C THR A 11 31.62 -21.16 23.90
N GLY A 12 30.34 -20.91 24.14
CA GLY A 12 29.44 -21.97 24.55
C GLY A 12 28.13 -21.58 25.22
N LYS A 13 27.63 -20.36 25.04
CA LYS A 13 26.29 -20.01 25.60
C LYS A 13 25.29 -19.41 24.62
N THR A 14 25.65 -19.08 23.38
CA THR A 14 24.76 -18.51 22.40
C THR A 14 24.05 -19.54 21.52
N GLY A 15 24.54 -20.76 21.43
CA GLY A 15 23.92 -21.81 20.59
C GLY A 15 22.69 -22.50 21.23
N TRP A 16 22.50 -22.42 22.55
CA TRP A 16 21.39 -23.09 23.24
C TRP A 16 20.11 -22.26 23.32
N LEU A 17 20.19 -20.94 23.26
CA LEU A 17 19.00 -20.08 23.26
C LEU A 17 18.29 -20.09 21.88
N ALA A 18 19.03 -20.13 20.79
CA ALA A 18 18.44 -20.17 19.45
C ALA A 18 17.70 -21.52 19.15
N ALA A 19 18.21 -22.62 19.71
CA ALA A 19 17.54 -23.92 19.59
C ALA A 19 16.27 -24.04 20.45
N ALA A 20 16.22 -23.36 21.59
CA ALA A 20 15.06 -23.39 22.47
C ALA A 20 13.89 -22.53 21.96
N THR A 21 14.15 -21.39 21.33
CA THR A 21 13.11 -20.54 20.71
C THR A 21 12.48 -21.20 19.48
N GLY A 22 13.26 -21.88 18.64
CA GLY A 22 12.71 -22.65 17.50
C GLY A 22 11.81 -23.81 17.93
N PHE A 23 12.11 -24.47 19.05
CA PHE A 23 11.32 -25.60 19.53
C PHE A 23 10.00 -25.17 20.19
N VAL A 24 9.97 -24.01 20.84
CA VAL A 24 8.74 -23.44 21.42
C VAL A 24 7.80 -22.94 20.31
N ALA A 25 8.34 -22.31 19.27
CA ALA A 25 7.55 -21.87 18.13
C ALA A 25 6.90 -23.06 17.38
N MET A 26 7.63 -24.17 17.18
CA MET A 26 7.05 -25.38 16.59
C MET A 26 5.97 -26.04 17.45
N LEU A 27 6.11 -25.98 18.77
CA LEU A 27 5.11 -26.53 19.70
C LEU A 27 3.81 -25.70 19.72
N VAL A 28 3.93 -24.38 19.64
CA VAL A 28 2.78 -23.49 19.54
C VAL A 28 2.04 -23.67 18.23
N LEU A 29 2.74 -23.81 17.10
CA LEU A 29 2.16 -24.09 15.80
C LEU A 29 1.46 -25.46 15.75
N ALA A 30 2.02 -26.49 16.40
CA ALA A 30 1.41 -27.80 16.48
C ALA A 30 0.11 -27.81 17.34
N VAL A 31 0.08 -27.02 18.39
CA VAL A 31 -1.12 -26.86 19.25
C VAL A 31 -2.22 -26.10 18.53
N VAL A 32 -1.87 -25.04 17.79
CA VAL A 32 -2.83 -24.28 16.95
C VAL A 32 -3.38 -25.17 15.83
N TYR A 33 -2.55 -25.98 15.17
CA TYR A 33 -2.98 -26.94 14.17
C TYR A 33 -3.98 -27.97 14.70
N LEU A 34 -3.75 -28.48 15.91
CA LEU A 34 -4.65 -29.45 16.56
C LEU A 34 -5.97 -28.82 17.04
N LEU A 35 -5.97 -27.53 17.36
CA LEU A 35 -7.17 -26.81 17.83
C LEU A 35 -8.03 -26.28 16.66
N SER A 36 -7.48 -26.12 15.46
CA SER A 36 -8.19 -25.64 14.27
C SER A 36 -8.82 -26.75 13.39
N GLY A 37 -8.84 -27.98 13.85
CA GLY A 37 -9.53 -29.07 13.14
C GLY A 37 -8.84 -29.58 11.87
N GLY A 38 -7.56 -29.29 11.66
CA GLY A 38 -6.75 -29.90 10.59
C GLY A 38 -6.85 -29.25 9.21
N GLU A 39 -7.53 -28.13 9.06
CA GLU A 39 -7.53 -27.32 7.82
C GLU A 39 -6.49 -26.18 7.89
N ALA A 40 -5.23 -26.52 8.01
CA ALA A 40 -4.16 -25.54 7.90
C ALA A 40 -3.40 -25.79 6.60
N ALA A 41 -3.36 -24.76 5.75
CA ALA A 41 -2.43 -24.69 4.63
C ALA A 41 -0.99 -24.86 5.12
N ASN A 42 -0.15 -25.45 4.27
CA ASN A 42 1.24 -25.81 4.52
C ASN A 42 2.03 -24.64 5.15
N PRO A 43 2.64 -24.82 6.35
CA PRO A 43 3.42 -23.75 7.00
C PRO A 43 4.60 -23.20 6.16
N ALA A 44 5.07 -23.94 5.17
CA ALA A 44 6.15 -23.52 4.29
C ALA A 44 5.71 -22.44 3.27
N GLU A 45 4.43 -22.32 2.96
CA GLU A 45 3.89 -21.24 2.11
C GLU A 45 3.66 -19.93 2.88
N TYR A 46 3.61 -19.99 4.20
CA TYR A 46 3.40 -18.82 5.06
C TYR A 46 4.66 -17.98 5.31
N VAL A 47 5.84 -18.50 4.98
CA VAL A 47 7.13 -17.87 5.35
C VAL A 47 7.72 -17.02 4.21
N GLN A 48 7.19 -17.10 3.00
CA GLN A 48 7.75 -16.38 1.85
C GLN A 48 7.26 -14.93 1.68
N GLY A 49 6.32 -14.47 2.46
CA GLY A 49 5.73 -13.11 2.35
C GLY A 49 5.92 -12.20 3.57
N LEU A 50 6.69 -12.63 4.58
CA LEU A 50 7.04 -11.76 5.70
C LEU A 50 8.46 -11.23 5.48
N PRO A 51 8.74 -9.93 5.72
CA PRO A 51 10.12 -9.48 5.79
C PRO A 51 10.80 -10.28 6.89
N ALA A 52 11.77 -11.10 6.51
CA ALA A 52 12.56 -11.87 7.44
C ALA A 52 13.29 -10.89 8.36
N ALA A 53 13.04 -10.98 9.68
CA ALA A 53 13.88 -10.34 10.64
C ALA A 53 15.33 -10.80 10.42
N LYS A 54 16.14 -9.92 9.82
CA LYS A 54 17.59 -9.78 9.84
C LYS A 54 18.48 -11.00 9.66
N GLU A 55 19.06 -11.09 8.49
CA GLU A 55 20.52 -11.21 8.35
C GLU A 55 20.97 -10.26 7.22
N GLY A 56 22.02 -9.49 7.49
CA GLY A 56 22.71 -8.47 6.75
C GLY A 56 22.35 -8.26 5.27
N ALA A 57 22.06 -7.03 4.93
CA ALA A 57 21.99 -6.53 3.56
C ALA A 57 23.26 -6.91 2.77
N ALA A 58 23.14 -7.94 1.97
CA ALA A 58 24.06 -8.26 0.89
C ALA A 58 23.25 -8.90 -0.23
N SER A 59 22.96 -8.08 -1.26
CA SER A 59 22.66 -8.48 -2.65
C SER A 59 21.94 -9.82 -2.86
N SER A 60 20.62 -9.83 -2.72
CA SER A 60 19.78 -10.56 -3.64
C SER A 60 18.97 -9.49 -4.39
N GLN A 61 19.25 -9.28 -5.68
CA GLN A 61 18.32 -8.64 -6.58
C GLN A 61 17.05 -9.49 -6.50
N ASN A 62 15.99 -8.98 -5.88
CA ASN A 62 14.67 -9.53 -6.10
C ASN A 62 14.33 -9.16 -7.55
N ASP A 63 14.48 -10.11 -8.46
CA ASP A 63 14.13 -9.96 -9.87
C ASP A 63 12.61 -10.01 -10.08
N ASP A 64 11.81 -10.08 -9.00
CA ASP A 64 10.36 -10.09 -9.07
C ASP A 64 9.86 -8.75 -9.61
N PRO A 65 9.09 -8.76 -10.70
CA PRO A 65 8.61 -7.55 -11.35
C PRO A 65 7.57 -6.80 -10.49
N ILE A 66 6.88 -7.50 -9.60
CA ILE A 66 5.87 -6.92 -8.71
C ILE A 66 6.21 -7.29 -7.26
N LEU A 67 6.41 -6.26 -6.45
CA LEU A 67 6.57 -6.40 -5.00
C LEU A 67 5.43 -5.68 -4.29
N VAL A 68 4.84 -6.31 -3.27
CA VAL A 68 3.80 -5.72 -2.43
C VAL A 68 4.31 -5.58 -1.01
N PHE A 69 4.11 -4.41 -0.45
CA PHE A 69 4.52 -4.08 0.91
C PHE A 69 3.30 -3.65 1.73
N PHE A 70 3.33 -3.98 3.01
CA PHE A 70 2.39 -3.49 4.01
C PHE A 70 3.15 -2.89 5.17
N THR A 71 2.61 -1.81 5.74
CA THR A 71 3.10 -1.29 7.01
C THR A 71 2.64 -2.17 8.16
N ASP A 72 3.47 -2.27 9.20
CA ASP A 72 3.16 -3.01 10.43
C ASP A 72 3.31 -2.08 11.65
N PRO A 73 2.31 -1.20 11.89
CA PRO A 73 2.37 -0.20 12.93
C PRO A 73 2.40 -0.82 14.32
N ALA A 74 3.30 -0.32 15.18
CA ALA A 74 3.38 -0.69 16.58
C ALA A 74 2.68 0.35 17.48
N TYR A 75 2.09 -0.08 18.60
CA TYR A 75 1.53 0.80 19.61
C TYR A 75 2.01 0.40 21.00
N PRO A 76 2.50 1.36 21.84
CA PRO A 76 2.80 2.74 21.45
C PRO A 76 3.95 2.83 20.45
N ASP A 77 3.89 3.84 19.57
CA ASP A 77 4.96 4.15 18.63
C ASP A 77 6.21 4.63 19.38
N ASP A 78 7.39 4.11 19.01
CA ASP A 78 8.67 4.58 19.49
C ASP A 78 9.58 4.95 18.29
N PRO A 79 9.92 6.25 18.10
CA PRO A 79 10.78 6.67 17.01
C PRO A 79 12.16 5.97 17.00
N ALA A 80 12.60 5.40 18.10
CA ALA A 80 13.86 4.62 18.15
C ALA A 80 13.76 3.29 17.35
N ASP A 81 12.55 2.83 17.09
CA ASP A 81 12.26 1.63 16.31
C ASP A 81 11.95 1.91 14.84
N HIS A 82 11.92 3.20 14.41
CA HIS A 82 11.74 3.62 13.02
C HIS A 82 12.95 3.23 12.18
N ARG A 83 12.87 2.07 11.52
CA ARG A 83 13.91 1.52 10.64
C ARG A 83 13.35 0.35 9.83
N ASP A 84 14.05 0.04 8.74
CA ASP A 84 13.65 -1.01 7.81
C ASP A 84 12.22 -0.77 7.26
N GLY A 85 11.82 0.53 7.14
CA GLY A 85 10.50 0.96 6.69
C GLY A 85 10.37 1.06 5.16
N LEU A 86 9.17 1.43 4.70
CA LEU A 86 8.89 1.68 3.28
C LEU A 86 9.73 2.83 2.72
N ASP A 87 10.03 3.81 3.54
CA ASP A 87 10.83 4.97 3.22
C ASP A 87 12.27 4.59 2.86
N GLU A 88 12.90 3.68 3.62
CA GLU A 88 14.24 3.17 3.31
C GLU A 88 14.23 2.34 2.02
N ALA A 89 13.19 1.56 1.77
CA ALA A 89 13.05 0.77 0.55
C ALA A 89 12.90 1.66 -0.70
N LEU A 90 12.06 2.71 -0.62
CA LEU A 90 11.90 3.68 -1.69
C LEU A 90 13.19 4.50 -1.89
N ALA A 91 13.83 4.98 -0.83
CA ALA A 91 15.09 5.71 -0.90
C ALA A 91 16.17 4.88 -1.60
N ALA A 92 16.24 3.57 -1.31
CA ALA A 92 17.18 2.66 -1.98
C ALA A 92 16.91 2.50 -3.48
N ASP A 93 15.65 2.56 -3.94
CA ASP A 93 15.32 2.59 -5.38
C ASP A 93 15.70 3.93 -6.01
N ILE A 94 15.41 5.06 -5.34
CA ILE A 94 15.81 6.40 -5.78
C ILE A 94 17.34 6.52 -5.90
N ASP A 95 18.08 5.92 -4.99
CA ASP A 95 19.54 5.90 -5.04
C ASP A 95 20.08 5.15 -6.27
N ARG A 96 19.34 4.21 -6.84
CA ARG A 96 19.69 3.49 -8.07
C ARG A 96 19.24 4.18 -9.35
N ALA A 97 18.39 5.21 -9.26
CA ALA A 97 17.89 5.96 -10.40
C ALA A 97 19.03 6.54 -11.27
N GLN A 98 18.90 6.41 -12.59
CA GLN A 98 19.90 6.83 -13.57
C GLN A 98 19.44 8.00 -14.45
N ALA A 99 18.14 8.14 -14.70
CA ALA A 99 17.58 9.10 -15.63
C ALA A 99 16.58 10.06 -14.98
N SER A 100 15.57 9.55 -14.28
CA SER A 100 14.49 10.38 -13.75
C SER A 100 13.82 9.79 -12.51
N VAL A 101 13.31 10.68 -11.65
CA VAL A 101 12.37 10.36 -10.57
C VAL A 101 11.28 11.42 -10.57
N ASP A 102 10.06 11.00 -10.86
CA ASP A 102 8.86 11.85 -10.85
C ASP A 102 7.97 11.43 -9.68
N VAL A 103 7.63 12.38 -8.81
CA VAL A 103 6.92 12.14 -7.55
C VAL A 103 5.61 12.90 -7.54
N ALA A 104 4.48 12.21 -7.42
CA ALA A 104 3.20 12.79 -7.05
C ALA A 104 2.89 12.40 -5.60
N ALA A 105 2.81 13.36 -4.71
CA ALA A 105 2.64 13.11 -3.28
C ALA A 105 1.70 14.15 -2.66
N TYR A 106 0.55 13.67 -2.18
CA TYR A 106 -0.40 14.50 -1.43
C TYR A 106 0.25 15.09 -0.17
N ASP A 107 0.93 14.26 0.61
CA ASP A 107 1.56 14.61 1.89
C ASP A 107 2.96 14.02 1.96
N PHE A 108 3.98 14.84 2.31
CA PHE A 108 5.37 14.43 2.23
C PHE A 108 6.23 15.07 3.33
N ASP A 109 6.52 14.33 4.41
CA ASP A 109 7.39 14.76 5.50
C ASP A 109 8.62 13.85 5.76
N LEU A 110 8.80 12.75 5.01
CA LEU A 110 9.90 11.80 5.16
C LEU A 110 11.26 12.40 4.77
N GLU A 111 12.11 12.68 5.76
CA GLU A 111 13.46 13.22 5.54
C GLU A 111 14.35 12.24 4.73
N SER A 112 14.23 10.93 5.00
CA SER A 112 14.99 9.89 4.30
C SER A 112 14.74 9.89 2.78
N VAL A 113 13.49 10.02 2.36
CA VAL A 113 13.10 10.09 0.95
C VAL A 113 13.49 11.43 0.34
N ALA A 114 13.27 12.55 1.06
CA ALA A 114 13.66 13.88 0.58
C ALA A 114 15.17 13.99 0.37
N ASP A 115 15.97 13.45 1.27
CA ASP A 115 17.43 13.40 1.13
C ASP A 115 17.86 12.57 -0.09
N ALA A 116 17.26 11.39 -0.31
CA ALA A 116 17.55 10.54 -1.47
C ALA A 116 17.23 11.26 -2.78
N LEU A 117 16.09 11.97 -2.87
CA LEU A 117 15.72 12.78 -4.04
C LEU A 117 16.71 13.92 -4.31
N VAL A 118 17.13 14.65 -3.27
CA VAL A 118 18.14 15.72 -3.38
C VAL A 118 19.49 15.15 -3.83
N VAL A 119 19.89 13.99 -3.30
CA VAL A 119 21.13 13.31 -3.72
C VAL A 119 21.03 12.85 -5.17
N ALA A 120 19.92 12.28 -5.61
CA ALA A 120 19.67 11.89 -6.99
C ALA A 120 19.77 13.10 -7.93
N TYR A 121 19.11 14.22 -7.58
CA TYR A 121 19.20 15.46 -8.34
C TYR A 121 20.65 15.97 -8.49
N ARG A 122 21.43 15.95 -7.41
CA ARG A 122 22.85 16.35 -7.44
C ARG A 122 23.73 15.42 -8.28
N ARG A 123 23.32 14.16 -8.46
CA ARG A 123 23.96 13.22 -9.41
C ARG A 123 23.63 13.54 -10.88
N GLY A 124 22.66 14.42 -11.14
CA GLY A 124 22.20 14.77 -12.47
C GLY A 124 20.97 13.99 -12.95
N VAL A 125 20.32 13.23 -12.07
CA VAL A 125 19.00 12.63 -12.31
C VAL A 125 17.96 13.75 -12.38
N ARG A 126 17.01 13.68 -13.34
CA ARG A 126 15.88 14.60 -13.40
C ARG A 126 14.92 14.23 -12.25
N VAL A 127 14.74 15.13 -11.30
CA VAL A 127 13.82 14.93 -10.17
C VAL A 127 12.77 16.03 -10.18
N ARG A 128 11.48 15.65 -10.10
CA ARG A 128 10.33 16.56 -10.12
C ARG A 128 9.32 16.16 -9.06
N LEU A 129 8.57 17.12 -8.51
CA LEU A 129 7.52 16.89 -7.53
C LEU A 129 6.23 17.61 -7.94
N VAL A 130 5.11 16.89 -7.84
CA VAL A 130 3.75 17.46 -7.77
C VAL A 130 3.22 17.20 -6.36
N THR A 131 2.63 18.23 -5.73
CA THR A 131 2.04 18.14 -4.39
C THR A 131 0.81 19.03 -4.27
N ASP A 132 0.02 18.80 -3.24
CA ASP A 132 -1.16 19.60 -2.92
C ASP A 132 -0.83 20.84 -2.09
N SER A 133 -1.64 21.91 -2.22
CA SER A 133 -1.45 23.15 -1.46
C SER A 133 -1.61 22.99 0.04
N ASP A 134 -2.43 22.05 0.49
CA ASP A 134 -2.63 21.76 1.92
C ASP A 134 -1.32 21.31 2.58
N ASN A 135 -0.42 20.67 1.81
CA ASN A 135 0.81 20.07 2.28
C ASN A 135 2.09 20.67 1.64
N ALA A 136 1.97 21.74 0.87
CA ALA A 136 3.11 22.40 0.17
C ALA A 136 4.20 22.94 1.12
N GLU A 137 3.85 23.20 2.37
CA GLU A 137 4.76 23.67 3.41
C GLU A 137 5.38 22.53 4.24
N GLU A 138 5.04 21.28 3.95
CA GLU A 138 5.63 20.12 4.61
C GLU A 138 7.13 19.95 4.27
N LEU A 139 7.83 19.15 5.07
CA LEU A 139 9.29 19.06 5.04
C LEU A 139 9.80 18.69 3.65
N GLY A 140 9.20 17.68 3.01
CA GLY A 140 9.66 17.18 1.71
C GLY A 140 9.59 18.24 0.62
N ALA A 141 8.42 18.87 0.41
CA ALA A 141 8.22 19.89 -0.61
C ALA A 141 9.16 21.11 -0.38
N ARG A 142 9.30 21.57 0.87
CA ARG A 142 10.20 22.68 1.22
C ARG A 142 11.66 22.32 1.01
N GLN A 143 12.09 21.12 1.37
CA GLN A 143 13.48 20.69 1.22
C GLN A 143 13.86 20.60 -0.26
N LEU A 144 12.99 20.02 -1.09
CA LEU A 144 13.19 19.90 -2.53
C LEU A 144 13.24 21.30 -3.19
N GLY A 145 12.27 22.16 -2.92
CA GLY A 145 12.25 23.53 -3.41
C GLY A 145 13.49 24.33 -3.00
N SER A 146 13.95 24.20 -1.74
CA SER A 146 15.17 24.85 -1.24
C SER A 146 16.43 24.34 -1.91
N ALA A 147 16.45 23.08 -2.35
CA ALA A 147 17.55 22.49 -3.11
C ALA A 147 17.49 22.83 -4.61
N GLY A 148 16.46 23.55 -5.07
CA GLY A 148 16.29 24.00 -6.45
C GLY A 148 15.64 22.96 -7.37
N LEU A 149 15.00 21.94 -6.84
CA LEU A 149 14.22 20.99 -7.63
C LEU A 149 12.91 21.66 -8.09
N PRO A 150 12.41 21.31 -9.29
CA PRO A 150 11.11 21.76 -9.76
C PRO A 150 9.99 21.15 -8.92
N VAL A 151 9.12 22.01 -8.37
CA VAL A 151 7.95 21.62 -7.59
C VAL A 151 6.73 22.32 -8.19
N VAL A 152 5.68 21.54 -8.42
CA VAL A 152 4.35 22.01 -8.80
C VAL A 152 3.40 21.78 -7.66
N VAL A 153 2.54 22.75 -7.41
CA VAL A 153 1.55 22.72 -6.35
C VAL A 153 0.16 22.86 -6.99
N ASP A 154 -0.75 21.93 -6.68
CA ASP A 154 -2.17 22.09 -6.96
C ASP A 154 -2.76 23.06 -5.94
N ASP A 155 -3.34 24.18 -6.39
CA ASP A 155 -3.90 25.24 -5.55
C ASP A 155 -5.44 25.30 -5.62
N ARG A 156 -6.10 24.21 -6.05
CA ARG A 156 -7.57 24.08 -6.07
C ARG A 156 -8.14 23.81 -4.67
N ASP A 157 -9.46 23.96 -4.53
CA ASP A 157 -10.20 23.53 -3.32
C ASP A 157 -10.32 21.99 -3.23
N ALA A 158 -10.34 21.28 -4.37
CA ALA A 158 -10.20 19.83 -4.45
C ALA A 158 -8.71 19.45 -4.35
N ILE A 159 -8.42 18.21 -3.99
CA ILE A 159 -7.05 17.80 -3.64
C ILE A 159 -6.39 16.97 -4.73
N MET A 160 -5.11 17.23 -4.97
CA MET A 160 -4.21 16.31 -5.67
C MET A 160 -3.84 15.20 -4.68
N HIS A 161 -4.58 14.09 -4.73
CA HIS A 161 -4.48 13.03 -3.75
C HIS A 161 -3.69 11.80 -4.23
N ASP A 162 -3.04 11.89 -5.37
CA ASP A 162 -2.15 10.86 -5.88
C ASP A 162 -0.97 10.57 -4.95
N LYS A 163 -0.53 9.33 -4.96
CA LYS A 163 0.60 8.83 -4.19
C LYS A 163 1.38 7.84 -5.04
N PHE A 164 2.25 8.39 -5.90
CA PHE A 164 3.08 7.53 -6.72
C PHE A 164 4.47 8.10 -6.97
N VAL A 165 5.41 7.23 -7.31
CA VAL A 165 6.75 7.58 -7.76
C VAL A 165 7.08 6.78 -9.01
N VAL A 166 7.48 7.47 -10.08
CA VAL A 166 7.98 6.86 -11.31
C VAL A 166 9.49 7.01 -11.38
N ILE A 167 10.22 5.89 -11.46
CA ILE A 167 11.67 5.86 -11.51
C ILE A 167 12.13 5.38 -12.87
N ASP A 168 12.96 6.18 -13.55
CA ASP A 168 13.58 5.90 -14.85
C ASP A 168 12.59 5.52 -15.97
N GLY A 169 11.28 5.90 -15.83
CA GLY A 169 10.22 5.50 -16.76
C GLY A 169 10.00 3.99 -16.81
N ARG A 170 10.28 3.25 -15.73
CA ARG A 170 10.27 1.78 -15.68
C ARG A 170 9.68 1.19 -14.42
N VAL A 171 9.84 1.85 -13.28
CA VAL A 171 9.38 1.36 -12.00
C VAL A 171 8.35 2.33 -11.44
N VAL A 172 7.20 1.81 -11.08
CA VAL A 172 6.12 2.56 -10.42
C VAL A 172 5.99 2.07 -8.98
N TRP A 173 6.00 3.01 -8.05
CA TRP A 173 5.58 2.81 -6.67
C TRP A 173 4.22 3.49 -6.50
N THR A 174 3.20 2.78 -6.07
CA THR A 174 1.86 3.34 -5.82
C THR A 174 1.10 2.55 -4.79
N GLY A 175 0.10 3.18 -4.15
CA GLY A 175 -0.73 2.57 -3.11
C GLY A 175 -1.44 3.59 -2.24
N SER A 176 -1.76 3.20 -1.02
CA SER A 176 -2.42 4.10 -0.06
C SER A 176 -1.44 4.97 0.75
N TRP A 177 -0.13 4.73 0.64
CA TRP A 177 0.90 5.29 1.50
C TRP A 177 1.21 6.75 1.16
N ASN A 178 0.95 7.67 2.08
CA ASN A 178 1.54 9.00 2.07
C ASN A 178 3.03 8.91 2.44
N LEU A 179 3.87 9.73 1.82
CA LEU A 179 5.31 9.77 2.10
C LEU A 179 5.58 10.47 3.45
N THR A 180 4.96 9.96 4.52
CA THR A 180 5.04 10.55 5.85
C THR A 180 5.50 9.54 6.91
N GLU A 181 6.08 10.08 8.00
CA GLU A 181 6.47 9.26 9.15
C GLU A 181 5.26 8.52 9.73
N SER A 182 4.12 9.21 9.87
CA SER A 182 2.87 8.57 10.30
C SER A 182 2.38 7.52 9.30
N GLY A 183 2.51 7.79 7.99
CA GLY A 183 2.17 6.84 6.93
C GLY A 183 3.01 5.56 7.00
N THR A 184 4.27 5.68 7.38
CA THR A 184 5.24 4.58 7.39
C THR A 184 5.16 3.74 8.66
N TYR A 185 5.03 4.37 9.84
CA TYR A 185 5.23 3.70 11.13
C TYR A 185 3.99 3.61 12.01
N ARG A 186 2.90 4.35 11.69
CA ARG A 186 1.69 4.41 12.53
C ARG A 186 0.42 3.95 11.83
N ASN A 187 0.30 4.20 10.52
CA ASN A 187 -0.91 3.88 9.78
C ASN A 187 -0.79 2.54 9.06
N ASN A 188 -1.91 1.82 8.89
CA ASN A 188 -1.93 0.64 8.04
C ASN A 188 -2.03 1.07 6.58
N ASN A 189 -0.99 0.81 5.80
CA ASN A 189 -0.88 1.15 4.39
C ASN A 189 -0.44 -0.04 3.54
N ASN A 190 -0.67 0.05 2.24
CA ASN A 190 -0.11 -0.84 1.24
C ASN A 190 0.61 -0.05 0.15
N VAL A 191 1.61 -0.68 -0.45
CA VAL A 191 2.32 -0.18 -1.62
C VAL A 191 2.61 -1.32 -2.56
N ALA A 192 2.39 -1.12 -3.85
CA ALA A 192 2.89 -1.97 -4.92
C ALA A 192 4.06 -1.26 -5.61
N ARG A 193 5.18 -1.98 -5.76
CA ARG A 193 6.31 -1.60 -6.61
C ARG A 193 6.29 -2.48 -7.84
N ILE A 194 6.12 -1.89 -9.01
CA ILE A 194 5.90 -2.62 -10.27
C ILE A 194 6.92 -2.17 -11.30
N ALA A 195 7.69 -3.11 -11.85
CA ALA A 195 8.62 -2.88 -12.95
C ALA A 195 7.91 -3.20 -14.28
N SER A 196 7.46 -2.15 -14.97
CA SER A 196 6.77 -2.23 -16.27
C SER A 196 6.90 -0.91 -16.99
N ASP A 197 7.47 -0.92 -18.20
CA ASP A 197 7.63 0.27 -19.02
C ASP A 197 6.24 0.83 -19.41
N GLU A 198 5.29 -0.03 -19.82
CA GLU A 198 3.93 0.39 -20.20
C GLU A 198 3.15 1.00 -19.02
N LEU A 199 3.27 0.41 -17.81
CA LEU A 199 2.63 0.99 -16.64
C LEU A 199 3.29 2.32 -16.26
N ALA A 200 4.61 2.42 -16.37
CA ALA A 200 5.33 3.66 -16.10
C ALA A 200 4.97 4.77 -17.11
N GLU A 201 4.67 4.41 -18.38
CA GLU A 201 4.15 5.36 -19.37
C GLU A 201 2.78 5.94 -18.93
N ASN A 202 1.87 5.13 -18.36
CA ASN A 202 0.58 5.62 -17.84
C ASN A 202 0.77 6.63 -16.71
N TYR A 203 1.58 6.27 -15.70
CA TYR A 203 1.84 7.16 -14.55
C TYR A 203 2.68 8.38 -14.93
N THR A 204 3.48 8.30 -16.00
CA THR A 204 4.20 9.45 -16.55
C THR A 204 3.23 10.39 -17.27
N ALA A 205 2.25 9.88 -18.02
CA ALA A 205 1.23 10.72 -18.66
C ALA A 205 0.46 11.52 -17.61
N GLU A 206 -0.06 10.86 -16.59
CA GLU A 206 -0.73 11.50 -15.44
C GLU A 206 0.14 12.56 -14.77
N PHE A 207 1.41 12.24 -14.54
CA PHE A 207 2.36 13.19 -13.96
C PHE A 207 2.60 14.40 -14.86
N GLU A 208 2.75 14.23 -16.17
CA GLU A 208 3.01 15.31 -17.12
C GLU A 208 1.82 16.27 -17.25
N GLU A 209 0.58 15.77 -17.19
CA GLU A 209 -0.63 16.61 -17.15
C GLU A 209 -0.58 17.58 -15.98
N MET A 210 -0.33 17.06 -14.78
CA MET A 210 -0.22 17.88 -13.58
C MET A 210 1.01 18.79 -13.60
N PHE A 211 2.16 18.26 -14.05
CA PHE A 211 3.43 18.96 -13.92
C PHE A 211 3.66 20.01 -15.02
N GLU A 212 3.48 19.64 -16.29
CA GLU A 212 3.75 20.51 -17.44
C GLU A 212 2.52 21.31 -17.86
N GLU A 213 1.34 20.68 -17.90
CA GLU A 213 0.13 21.27 -18.43
C GLU A 213 -0.68 21.99 -17.35
N ARG A 214 -0.46 21.66 -16.08
CA ARG A 214 -1.21 22.22 -14.94
C ARG A 214 -2.69 21.86 -14.98
N GLU A 215 -2.99 20.73 -15.58
CA GLU A 215 -4.32 20.16 -15.61
C GLU A 215 -4.50 19.22 -14.42
N PHE A 216 -5.57 19.43 -13.66
CA PHE A 216 -5.89 18.70 -12.46
C PHE A 216 -7.39 18.42 -12.39
N GLY A 217 -7.75 17.26 -11.83
CA GLY A 217 -9.13 16.88 -11.58
C GLY A 217 -9.98 16.82 -12.85
N PRO A 218 -11.19 17.42 -12.87
CA PRO A 218 -12.10 17.30 -14.00
C PRO A 218 -11.60 17.88 -15.34
N ASP A 219 -10.52 18.63 -15.34
CA ASP A 219 -9.90 19.18 -16.54
C ASP A 219 -8.87 18.22 -17.16
N SER A 220 -8.48 17.15 -16.43
CA SER A 220 -7.56 16.12 -16.91
C SER A 220 -8.14 15.31 -18.08
N PRO A 221 -7.34 15.01 -19.12
CA PRO A 221 -7.80 14.26 -20.28
C PRO A 221 -7.83 12.75 -20.00
N ALA A 222 -8.87 12.06 -20.44
CA ALA A 222 -8.97 10.59 -20.33
C ALA A 222 -8.14 9.90 -21.43
N ASP A 223 -6.83 10.01 -21.39
CA ASP A 223 -5.93 9.57 -22.45
C ASP A 223 -4.85 8.56 -22.01
N THR A 224 -5.06 7.87 -20.87
CA THR A 224 -4.18 6.80 -20.35
C THR A 224 -3.72 5.87 -21.48
N PRO A 225 -2.41 5.81 -21.79
CA PRO A 225 -1.90 5.11 -22.99
C PRO A 225 -2.20 3.62 -23.00
N HIS A 226 -2.06 2.94 -21.89
CA HIS A 226 -2.16 1.49 -21.73
C HIS A 226 -3.14 1.13 -20.61
N ARG A 227 -4.43 1.22 -20.87
CA ARG A 227 -5.47 0.91 -19.87
C ARG A 227 -5.30 -0.47 -19.24
N GLN A 228 -4.73 -1.42 -20.00
CA GLN A 228 -4.39 -2.76 -19.53
C GLN A 228 -2.97 -3.08 -19.94
N VAL A 229 -2.14 -3.46 -18.96
CA VAL A 229 -0.77 -3.93 -19.17
C VAL A 229 -0.61 -5.39 -18.77
N LEU A 230 0.36 -6.08 -19.37
CA LEU A 230 0.75 -7.44 -19.01
C LEU A 230 2.18 -7.40 -18.46
N VAL A 231 2.34 -7.77 -17.20
CA VAL A 231 3.64 -7.82 -16.54
C VAL A 231 4.10 -9.27 -16.50
N ALA A 232 5.25 -9.57 -17.12
CA ALA A 232 5.80 -10.91 -17.12
C ALA A 232 6.37 -11.26 -15.75
N ASP A 233 5.91 -12.37 -15.16
CA ASP A 233 6.42 -12.94 -13.92
C ASP A 233 6.82 -14.40 -14.16
N GLY A 234 8.09 -14.61 -14.43
CA GLY A 234 8.61 -15.92 -14.85
C GLY A 234 8.00 -16.39 -16.16
N SER A 235 7.14 -17.42 -16.11
CA SER A 235 6.42 -17.97 -17.27
C SER A 235 4.95 -17.51 -17.36
N GLU A 236 4.49 -16.71 -16.42
CA GLU A 236 3.12 -16.21 -16.36
C GLU A 236 3.10 -14.73 -16.73
N GLU A 237 1.94 -14.24 -17.15
CA GLU A 237 1.68 -12.82 -17.38
C GLU A 237 0.59 -12.35 -16.41
N ILE A 238 0.91 -11.34 -15.61
CA ILE A 238 -0.01 -10.73 -14.66
C ILE A 238 -0.69 -9.56 -15.36
N ARG A 239 -2.00 -9.61 -15.48
CA ARG A 239 -2.80 -8.52 -16.01
C ARG A 239 -3.00 -7.45 -14.94
N ILE A 240 -2.72 -6.20 -15.30
CA ILE A 240 -2.95 -5.02 -14.49
C ILE A 240 -3.76 -4.02 -15.31
N GLU A 241 -4.79 -3.47 -14.72
CA GLU A 241 -5.53 -2.31 -15.24
C GLU A 241 -5.17 -1.09 -14.39
N SER A 242 -4.95 0.07 -15.03
CA SER A 242 -4.71 1.36 -14.35
C SER A 242 -5.77 2.37 -14.73
N TYR A 243 -6.20 3.13 -13.74
CA TYR A 243 -7.23 4.15 -13.85
C TYR A 243 -6.82 5.37 -13.05
N PHE A 244 -7.10 6.54 -13.58
CA PHE A 244 -6.93 7.81 -12.90
C PHE A 244 -8.29 8.49 -12.77
N ALA A 245 -8.55 9.08 -11.64
CA ALA A 245 -9.79 9.81 -11.40
C ALA A 245 -9.49 11.32 -11.37
N PRO A 246 -10.47 12.10 -11.83
CA PRO A 246 -11.86 11.72 -12.10
C PRO A 246 -12.15 11.29 -13.55
N GLU A 247 -11.23 11.45 -14.49
CA GLU A 247 -11.45 11.30 -15.94
C GLU A 247 -11.79 9.86 -16.35
N ASP A 248 -11.30 8.84 -15.62
CA ASP A 248 -11.49 7.43 -15.94
C ASP A 248 -12.75 6.80 -15.33
N ARG A 249 -13.54 7.56 -14.54
CA ARG A 249 -14.76 7.07 -13.90
C ARG A 249 -14.51 5.81 -13.05
N VAL A 250 -13.59 5.92 -12.13
CA VAL A 250 -13.04 4.80 -11.33
C VAL A 250 -14.13 4.04 -10.59
N ALA A 251 -15.10 4.74 -9.98
CA ALA A 251 -16.18 4.08 -9.24
C ALA A 251 -17.06 3.21 -10.15
N ASP A 252 -17.35 3.62 -11.39
CA ASP A 252 -18.10 2.78 -12.35
C ASP A 252 -17.34 1.48 -12.63
N ARG A 253 -16.01 1.56 -12.79
CA ARG A 253 -15.19 0.37 -13.02
C ARG A 253 -15.16 -0.55 -11.81
N LEU A 254 -15.09 0.00 -10.59
CA LEU A 254 -15.18 -0.79 -9.36
C LEU A 254 -16.55 -1.47 -9.22
N VAL A 255 -17.65 -0.80 -9.57
CA VAL A 255 -19.00 -1.41 -9.61
C VAL A 255 -19.02 -2.61 -10.56
N GLU A 256 -18.43 -2.49 -11.75
CA GLU A 256 -18.33 -3.61 -12.69
C GLU A 256 -17.50 -4.78 -12.13
N LEU A 257 -16.39 -4.49 -11.46
CA LEU A 257 -15.56 -5.50 -10.81
C LEU A 257 -16.33 -6.25 -9.71
N LEU A 258 -17.07 -5.51 -8.88
CA LEU A 258 -17.90 -6.07 -7.82
C LEU A 258 -19.06 -6.89 -8.37
N ALA A 259 -19.72 -6.41 -9.44
CA ALA A 259 -20.81 -7.11 -10.10
C ALA A 259 -20.38 -8.45 -10.74
N GLY A 260 -19.11 -8.56 -11.10
CA GLY A 260 -18.49 -9.78 -11.63
C GLY A 260 -18.03 -10.78 -10.57
N ALA A 261 -18.19 -10.49 -9.27
CA ALA A 261 -17.80 -11.40 -8.20
C ALA A 261 -18.64 -12.69 -8.21
N GLU A 262 -17.99 -13.84 -7.99
CA GLU A 262 -18.62 -15.17 -8.01
C GLU A 262 -18.69 -15.81 -6.62
N ASP A 263 -17.71 -15.52 -5.73
CA ASP A 263 -17.54 -16.18 -4.42
C ASP A 263 -17.49 -15.19 -3.27
N SER A 264 -16.64 -14.15 -3.37
CA SER A 264 -16.38 -13.29 -2.22
C SER A 264 -15.87 -11.90 -2.58
N ILE A 265 -16.21 -10.94 -1.74
CA ILE A 265 -15.68 -9.58 -1.73
C ILE A 265 -15.15 -9.29 -0.33
N ARG A 266 -13.89 -8.84 -0.24
CA ARG A 266 -13.30 -8.34 1.00
C ARG A 266 -12.77 -6.94 0.76
N PHE A 267 -12.92 -6.04 1.73
CA PHE A 267 -12.43 -4.68 1.60
C PHE A 267 -11.85 -4.13 2.90
N MET A 268 -10.94 -3.18 2.75
CA MET A 268 -10.40 -2.34 3.81
C MET A 268 -10.51 -0.89 3.33
N ALA A 269 -11.31 -0.07 4.02
CA ALA A 269 -11.68 1.26 3.55
C ALA A 269 -11.40 2.35 4.59
N PHE A 270 -10.47 3.26 4.24
CA PHE A 270 -10.22 4.47 5.01
C PHE A 270 -11.45 5.39 5.00
N SER A 271 -11.98 5.70 3.81
CA SER A 271 -13.24 6.43 3.63
C SER A 271 -14.13 5.67 2.67
N PHE A 272 -15.39 5.45 3.05
CA PHE A 272 -16.36 4.76 2.21
C PHE A 272 -17.73 5.43 2.34
N THR A 273 -18.03 6.28 1.36
CA THR A 273 -19.26 7.09 1.29
C THR A 273 -19.91 7.06 -0.09
N ASP A 274 -19.40 6.25 -1.03
CA ASP A 274 -19.98 6.08 -2.37
C ASP A 274 -21.13 5.07 -2.34
N ASP A 275 -22.36 5.56 -2.49
CA ASP A 275 -23.58 4.75 -2.46
C ASP A 275 -23.59 3.67 -3.54
N ARG A 276 -23.01 3.90 -4.72
CA ARG A 276 -22.99 2.93 -5.83
C ARG A 276 -22.21 1.67 -5.47
N LEU A 277 -21.03 1.86 -4.85
CA LEU A 277 -20.19 0.77 -4.37
C LEU A 277 -20.85 0.05 -3.20
N GLY A 278 -21.46 0.80 -2.27
CA GLY A 278 -22.21 0.27 -1.13
C GLY A 278 -23.41 -0.57 -1.57
N ASP A 279 -24.22 -0.05 -2.49
CA ASP A 279 -25.39 -0.74 -3.07
C ASP A 279 -24.97 -2.05 -3.75
N GLU A 280 -23.90 -2.03 -4.53
CA GLU A 280 -23.44 -3.23 -5.22
C GLU A 280 -22.92 -4.29 -4.25
N MET A 281 -22.15 -3.91 -3.22
CA MET A 281 -21.68 -4.86 -2.20
C MET A 281 -22.84 -5.46 -1.40
N ILE A 282 -23.85 -4.65 -1.04
CA ILE A 282 -25.05 -5.13 -0.37
C ILE A 282 -25.81 -6.10 -1.29
N ARG A 283 -25.98 -5.76 -2.57
CA ARG A 283 -26.65 -6.62 -3.55
C ARG A 283 -25.95 -7.97 -3.70
N GLN A 284 -24.62 -8.01 -3.74
CA GLN A 284 -23.85 -9.25 -3.83
C GLN A 284 -23.99 -10.09 -2.54
N HIS A 285 -24.01 -9.43 -1.40
CA HIS A 285 -24.26 -10.10 -0.13
C HIS A 285 -25.66 -10.73 -0.08
N GLU A 286 -26.70 -10.02 -0.49
CA GLU A 286 -28.09 -10.53 -0.59
C GLU A 286 -28.21 -11.67 -1.60
N ALA A 287 -27.39 -11.69 -2.65
CA ALA A 287 -27.27 -12.79 -3.60
C ALA A 287 -26.56 -14.02 -3.03
N GLY A 288 -25.97 -13.93 -1.82
CA GLY A 288 -25.37 -15.04 -1.09
C GLY A 288 -23.84 -15.10 -1.14
N LEU A 289 -23.15 -14.08 -1.69
CA LEU A 289 -21.70 -14.01 -1.66
C LEU A 289 -21.20 -13.68 -0.25
N THR A 290 -19.99 -14.12 0.05
CA THR A 290 -19.29 -13.71 1.27
C THR A 290 -18.77 -12.29 1.10
N VAL A 291 -19.39 -11.30 1.77
CA VAL A 291 -18.91 -9.90 1.80
C VAL A 291 -18.46 -9.55 3.21
N GLN A 292 -17.18 -9.20 3.35
CA GLN A 292 -16.54 -8.84 4.63
C GLN A 292 -15.77 -7.54 4.48
N GLY A 293 -15.82 -6.66 5.49
CA GLY A 293 -15.13 -5.38 5.42
C GLY A 293 -14.61 -4.85 6.74
N VAL A 294 -13.55 -4.03 6.63
CA VAL A 294 -13.05 -3.22 7.75
C VAL A 294 -13.06 -1.75 7.33
N PHE A 295 -13.68 -0.92 8.14
CA PHE A 295 -13.74 0.53 7.99
C PHE A 295 -12.82 1.21 8.98
N GLU A 296 -12.18 2.32 8.59
CA GLU A 296 -11.54 3.23 9.53
C GLU A 296 -12.60 3.85 10.46
N GLY A 297 -12.44 3.62 11.77
CA GLY A 297 -13.46 3.97 12.74
C GLY A 297 -13.75 5.47 12.87
N ARG A 298 -12.78 6.34 12.56
CA ARG A 298 -12.97 7.79 12.61
C ARG A 298 -13.80 8.32 11.43
N ASN A 299 -13.82 7.59 10.32
CA ASN A 299 -14.53 7.93 9.09
C ASN A 299 -15.85 7.16 8.93
N ALA A 300 -16.25 6.38 9.93
CA ALA A 300 -17.49 5.59 9.91
C ALA A 300 -18.69 6.37 10.49
N ASP A 301 -18.81 7.66 10.17
CA ASP A 301 -19.97 8.48 10.59
C ASP A 301 -21.27 7.88 10.03
N PRO A 302 -22.28 7.59 10.85
CA PRO A 302 -23.52 6.94 10.43
C PRO A 302 -24.34 7.71 9.39
N VAL A 303 -24.07 9.01 9.21
CA VAL A 303 -24.82 9.86 8.27
C VAL A 303 -24.30 9.72 6.84
N TYR A 304 -22.99 9.51 6.69
CA TYR A 304 -22.33 9.55 5.38
C TYR A 304 -21.68 8.23 4.99
N SER A 305 -21.22 7.44 5.97
CA SER A 305 -20.49 6.20 5.72
C SER A 305 -21.43 5.03 5.40
N GLU A 306 -21.03 4.20 4.44
CA GLU A 306 -21.71 2.94 4.11
C GLU A 306 -21.71 1.92 5.28
N PHE A 307 -20.92 2.13 6.32
CA PHE A 307 -20.85 1.23 7.48
C PHE A 307 -22.23 0.98 8.11
N GLY A 308 -23.01 2.04 8.34
CA GLY A 308 -24.35 1.93 8.93
C GLY A 308 -25.29 1.10 8.07
N ARG A 309 -25.35 1.37 6.77
CA ARG A 309 -26.19 0.64 5.80
C ARG A 309 -25.82 -0.84 5.74
N MET A 310 -24.54 -1.17 5.71
CA MET A 310 -24.06 -2.56 5.68
C MET A 310 -24.33 -3.32 6.98
N VAL A 311 -24.25 -2.65 8.14
CA VAL A 311 -24.61 -3.24 9.44
C VAL A 311 -26.10 -3.54 9.53
N GLU A 312 -26.97 -2.71 8.92
CA GLU A 312 -28.42 -2.85 8.92
C GLU A 312 -28.95 -3.79 7.82
N ALA A 313 -28.13 -4.18 6.86
CA ALA A 313 -28.47 -5.11 5.78
C ALA A 313 -29.01 -6.45 6.32
N GLN A 314 -29.90 -7.11 5.54
CA GLN A 314 -30.49 -8.39 5.91
C GLN A 314 -30.28 -9.45 4.82
N PRO A 315 -29.52 -10.53 5.10
CA PRO A 315 -28.84 -10.83 6.37
C PRO A 315 -27.77 -9.80 6.70
N ARG A 316 -27.40 -9.67 7.98
CA ARG A 316 -26.40 -8.72 8.42
C ARG A 316 -25.03 -9.01 7.78
N MET A 317 -24.41 -7.99 7.22
CA MET A 317 -23.05 -8.09 6.66
C MET A 317 -21.97 -8.18 7.76
N ASP A 318 -20.90 -8.87 7.47
CA ASP A 318 -19.75 -9.01 8.37
C ASP A 318 -18.76 -7.86 8.17
N VAL A 319 -19.15 -6.67 8.62
CA VAL A 319 -18.34 -5.45 8.57
C VAL A 319 -18.00 -4.97 9.97
N ARG A 320 -16.80 -4.38 10.13
CA ARG A 320 -16.26 -3.97 11.42
C ARG A 320 -15.56 -2.63 11.31
N LEU A 321 -15.41 -1.96 12.46
CA LEU A 321 -14.49 -0.85 12.62
C LEU A 321 -13.09 -1.41 12.92
N ASP A 322 -12.05 -0.77 12.41
CA ASP A 322 -10.67 -1.19 12.61
C ASP A 322 -10.20 -1.13 14.08
N GLY A 323 -9.10 -1.79 14.37
CA GLY A 323 -8.46 -1.82 15.69
C GLY A 323 -7.23 -0.94 15.83
N ASN A 324 -6.72 -0.33 14.75
CA ASN A 324 -5.53 0.49 14.82
C ASN A 324 -5.78 1.76 15.64
N THR A 325 -4.95 1.99 16.66
CA THR A 325 -5.03 3.19 17.51
C THR A 325 -4.74 4.47 16.74
N TYR A 326 -3.92 4.38 15.66
CA TYR A 326 -3.62 5.51 14.78
C TYR A 326 -4.63 5.56 13.63
N MET A 327 -4.39 4.85 12.53
CA MET A 327 -5.27 4.94 11.35
C MET A 327 -5.15 3.69 10.47
N MET A 328 -6.27 3.11 10.11
CA MET A 328 -6.35 2.12 9.03
C MET A 328 -6.57 2.87 7.70
N HIS A 329 -5.49 3.03 6.91
CA HIS A 329 -5.49 3.92 5.75
C HIS A 329 -5.58 3.18 4.40
N HIS A 330 -5.84 1.89 4.41
CA HIS A 330 -6.08 1.11 3.18
C HIS A 330 -7.28 1.59 2.38
N LYS A 331 -7.19 1.46 1.04
CA LYS A 331 -8.27 1.58 0.07
C LYS A 331 -8.16 0.37 -0.84
N VAL A 332 -8.66 -0.77 -0.38
CA VAL A 332 -8.44 -2.08 -1.00
C VAL A 332 -9.75 -2.83 -1.14
N ILE A 333 -9.96 -3.41 -2.32
CA ILE A 333 -11.02 -4.39 -2.56
C ILE A 333 -10.38 -5.67 -3.12
N ILE A 334 -10.72 -6.82 -2.54
CA ILE A 334 -10.27 -8.15 -2.98
C ILE A 334 -11.48 -8.91 -3.48
N VAL A 335 -11.46 -9.37 -4.73
CA VAL A 335 -12.56 -10.11 -5.35
C VAL A 335 -12.11 -11.53 -5.65
N ASP A 336 -12.86 -12.52 -5.14
CA ASP A 336 -12.73 -13.96 -5.38
C ASP A 336 -11.35 -14.55 -5.09
N ASP A 337 -10.53 -13.86 -4.27
CA ASP A 337 -9.12 -14.19 -4.11
C ASP A 337 -8.38 -14.31 -5.48
N LYS A 338 -8.80 -13.52 -6.49
CA LYS A 338 -8.29 -13.53 -7.86
C LYS A 338 -7.88 -12.14 -8.35
N ALA A 339 -8.52 -11.09 -7.85
CA ALA A 339 -8.25 -9.71 -8.22
C ALA A 339 -8.17 -8.82 -6.99
N VAL A 340 -7.31 -7.80 -7.06
CA VAL A 340 -7.14 -6.78 -6.02
C VAL A 340 -7.20 -5.40 -6.66
N ALA A 341 -8.11 -4.56 -6.19
CA ALA A 341 -8.10 -3.13 -6.45
C ALA A 341 -7.38 -2.42 -5.30
N LEU A 342 -6.41 -1.55 -5.64
CA LEU A 342 -5.60 -0.78 -4.68
C LEU A 342 -5.15 0.55 -5.28
N GLY A 343 -4.83 1.53 -4.46
CA GLY A 343 -4.37 2.85 -4.91
C GLY A 343 -4.60 3.93 -3.86
N SER A 344 -4.63 5.17 -4.33
CA SER A 344 -4.98 6.33 -3.51
C SER A 344 -6.50 6.53 -3.38
N PHE A 345 -7.29 5.97 -4.31
CA PHE A 345 -8.71 6.21 -4.50
C PHE A 345 -9.54 5.84 -3.27
N ASN A 346 -10.05 6.84 -2.56
CA ASN A 346 -11.05 6.66 -1.52
C ASN A 346 -12.40 6.28 -2.15
N PHE A 347 -13.19 5.44 -1.50
CA PHE A 347 -14.51 5.05 -2.00
C PHE A 347 -15.53 6.16 -1.70
N SER A 348 -15.37 7.31 -2.38
CA SER A 348 -16.16 8.52 -2.15
C SER A 348 -16.46 9.25 -3.44
N GLU A 349 -17.55 10.06 -3.47
CA GLU A 349 -17.91 10.87 -4.61
C GLU A 349 -16.81 11.90 -4.96
N ALA A 350 -16.16 12.49 -3.95
CA ALA A 350 -15.09 13.46 -4.21
C ALA A 350 -13.89 12.82 -4.91
N ALA A 351 -13.51 11.60 -4.54
CA ALA A 351 -12.47 10.85 -5.22
C ALA A 351 -12.81 10.54 -6.69
N ASP A 352 -14.10 10.27 -6.99
CA ASP A 352 -14.55 9.91 -8.34
C ASP A 352 -14.83 11.12 -9.26
N THR A 353 -14.90 12.35 -8.70
CA THR A 353 -15.44 13.47 -9.48
C THR A 353 -14.60 14.74 -9.46
N VAL A 354 -13.70 14.94 -8.48
CA VAL A 354 -12.99 16.22 -8.33
C VAL A 354 -11.53 16.11 -7.91
N ASN A 355 -11.13 15.05 -7.19
CA ASN A 355 -9.75 14.85 -6.76
C ASN A 355 -8.94 14.13 -7.85
N ASP A 356 -7.62 14.32 -7.84
CA ASP A 356 -6.70 13.47 -8.61
C ASP A 356 -6.35 12.24 -7.79
N GLU A 357 -6.69 11.06 -8.31
CA GLU A 357 -6.52 9.79 -7.63
C GLU A 357 -6.09 8.70 -8.61
N ASN A 358 -5.38 7.70 -8.15
CA ASN A 358 -5.07 6.53 -8.97
C ASN A 358 -5.63 5.23 -8.39
N LEU A 359 -5.91 4.28 -9.25
CA LEU A 359 -6.33 2.94 -8.92
C LEU A 359 -5.68 1.91 -9.86
N LEU A 360 -5.15 0.84 -9.27
CA LEU A 360 -4.78 -0.38 -9.99
C LEU A 360 -5.76 -1.50 -9.69
N ILE A 361 -6.05 -2.35 -10.70
CA ILE A 361 -6.69 -3.65 -10.51
C ILE A 361 -5.71 -4.71 -10.99
N ILE A 362 -5.17 -5.50 -10.07
CA ILE A 362 -4.19 -6.56 -10.34
C ILE A 362 -4.89 -7.91 -10.33
N TYR A 363 -4.81 -8.65 -11.42
CA TYR A 363 -5.44 -9.97 -11.58
C TYR A 363 -4.40 -11.07 -11.38
N ASP A 364 -4.11 -11.37 -10.11
CA ASP A 364 -3.20 -12.42 -9.72
C ASP A 364 -3.59 -13.05 -8.38
N ARG A 365 -3.55 -14.39 -8.30
CA ARG A 365 -3.95 -15.12 -7.09
C ARG A 365 -2.90 -15.03 -5.98
N GLY A 366 -1.62 -14.94 -6.32
CA GLY A 366 -0.53 -14.78 -5.37
C GLY A 366 -0.63 -13.44 -4.67
N ILE A 367 -0.77 -12.36 -5.44
CA ILE A 367 -0.96 -11.00 -4.93
C ILE A 367 -2.27 -10.92 -4.13
N ALA A 368 -3.38 -11.46 -4.64
CA ALA A 368 -4.64 -11.50 -3.90
C ALA A 368 -4.51 -12.24 -2.56
N SER A 369 -3.68 -13.29 -2.50
CA SER A 369 -3.40 -14.02 -1.25
C SER A 369 -2.63 -13.17 -0.24
N LEU A 370 -1.67 -12.31 -0.68
CA LEU A 370 -0.97 -11.37 0.20
C LEU A 370 -1.94 -10.36 0.80
N PHE A 371 -2.79 -9.73 -0.02
CA PHE A 371 -3.81 -8.79 0.44
C PHE A 371 -4.86 -9.44 1.34
N ARG A 372 -5.24 -10.68 1.07
CA ARG A 372 -6.11 -11.45 1.96
C ARG A 372 -5.46 -11.76 3.31
N ALA A 373 -4.14 -11.99 3.35
CA ALA A 373 -3.41 -12.16 4.60
C ALA A 373 -3.42 -10.86 5.42
N GLU A 374 -3.19 -9.72 4.75
CA GLU A 374 -3.30 -8.40 5.36
C GLU A 374 -4.72 -8.12 5.86
N PHE A 375 -5.75 -8.37 5.04
CA PHE A 375 -7.14 -8.26 5.47
C PHE A 375 -7.42 -9.05 6.75
N ARG A 376 -6.92 -10.28 6.84
CA ARG A 376 -7.09 -11.12 8.04
C ARG A 376 -6.37 -10.54 9.26
N ARG A 377 -5.22 -9.89 9.08
CA ARG A 377 -4.49 -9.21 10.16
C ARG A 377 -5.33 -8.05 10.69
N ILE A 378 -5.73 -7.13 9.80
CA ILE A 378 -6.56 -5.96 10.15
C ILE A 378 -7.92 -6.38 10.72
N TYR A 379 -8.56 -7.39 10.14
CA TYR A 379 -9.83 -7.91 10.64
C TYR A 379 -9.71 -8.52 12.06
N ARG A 380 -8.59 -9.15 12.37
CA ARG A 380 -8.31 -9.67 13.71
C ARG A 380 -8.11 -8.54 14.71
N GLU A 381 -7.36 -7.51 14.37
CA GLU A 381 -7.22 -6.29 15.17
C GLU A 381 -8.57 -5.65 15.46
N ALA A 382 -9.47 -5.61 14.47
CA ALA A 382 -10.83 -5.14 14.62
C ALA A 382 -11.69 -6.01 15.58
N LEU A 383 -11.40 -7.31 15.70
CA LEU A 383 -12.07 -8.21 16.66
C LEU A 383 -11.57 -8.05 18.09
N GLU A 384 -10.28 -7.78 18.25
CA GLU A 384 -9.63 -7.61 19.57
C GLU A 384 -10.00 -6.27 20.19
N GLY A 385 -10.43 -5.31 19.36
CA GLY A 385 -10.87 -3.98 19.76
C GLY A 385 -9.69 -3.01 19.98
N ARG A 386 -10.02 -1.73 20.13
CA ARG A 386 -9.07 -0.70 20.58
C ARG A 386 -9.00 -0.80 22.11
N GLU A 387 -7.87 -1.24 22.67
CA GLU A 387 -7.61 -1.13 24.12
C GLU A 387 -7.29 0.30 24.55
#